data_493d37f6a1b99f75a1d2c075a3db7a68
#
_entry.id   493d37f6a1b99f75a1d2c075a3db7a68
#
_cell.length_a   1.000
_cell.length_b   1.000
_cell.length_c   1.000
_cell.angle_alpha   90.00
_cell.angle_beta   90.00
_cell.angle_gamma   90.00
#
_symmetry.space_group_name_H-M   'P 1'
#
loop_
_entity.id
_entity.type
_entity.pdbx_description
1 polymer ?
#
loop_
_entity_poly.entity_id
_entity_poly.type
_entity_poly.pdbx_seq_one_letter_code
_entity_poly.pdbx_strand_id
1 'polypeptide(L)'
;ALGRKLLTRVSDVMRSGERVPKVPVDASLLQALEEMTKKGMGMTAVVDADERPVGVFTDGDLRRMFERVQDFTQVAIRDVMHAQPRSIAPERLAVDAVAVMEQFRINQMLVVDADGKLVGALHIHDLTQAKVI
;
A
#
# COMPACT_ATOMS: atom_id res chain seq x y z
N ALA A 1 0.36 27.86 0.10
CA ALA A 1 1.70 28.39 0.29
C ALA A 1 2.73 27.29 0.38
N LEU A 2 3.95 27.57 -0.06
CA LEU A 2 5.03 26.58 -0.08
C LEU A 2 5.32 26.03 1.32
N GLY A 3 5.34 26.87 2.34
CA GLY A 3 5.62 26.45 3.71
C GLY A 3 4.60 25.46 4.23
N ARG A 4 3.32 25.61 3.86
CA ARG A 4 2.25 24.68 4.26
C ARG A 4 2.49 23.30 3.63
N LYS A 5 2.87 23.24 2.35
CA LYS A 5 3.17 21.99 1.68
C LYS A 5 4.32 21.26 2.35
N LEU A 6 5.36 21.99 2.76
CA LEU A 6 6.52 21.40 3.41
C LEU A 6 6.21 20.85 4.80
N LEU A 7 5.11 21.31 5.43
CA LEU A 7 4.70 20.87 6.76
C LEU A 7 3.60 19.82 6.73
N THR A 8 3.07 19.49 5.56
CA THR A 8 2.04 18.46 5.42
C THR A 8 2.61 17.11 5.85
N ARG A 9 1.92 16.41 6.74
CA ARG A 9 2.34 15.10 7.24
C ARG A 9 1.66 14.00 6.45
N VAL A 10 2.24 12.81 6.51
CA VAL A 10 1.66 11.62 5.90
C VAL A 10 0.23 11.41 6.39
N SER A 11 0.00 11.58 7.71
CA SER A 11 -1.34 11.42 8.30
C SER A 11 -2.38 12.38 7.73
N ASP A 12 -1.97 13.52 7.18
CA ASP A 12 -2.88 14.51 6.61
C ASP A 12 -3.42 14.09 5.23
N VAL A 13 -2.69 13.22 4.52
CA VAL A 13 -3.01 12.89 3.12
C VAL A 13 -3.24 11.40 2.90
N MET A 14 -2.93 10.54 3.87
CA MET A 14 -3.10 9.10 3.74
C MET A 14 -4.58 8.71 3.70
N ARG A 15 -4.88 7.61 3.03
CA ARG A 15 -6.16 6.92 3.17
C ARG A 15 -6.13 6.15 4.48
N SER A 16 -7.27 6.12 5.18
CA SER A 16 -7.36 5.48 6.49
C SER A 16 -8.71 4.76 6.64
N GLY A 17 -8.84 3.97 7.71
CA GLY A 17 -10.07 3.24 7.98
C GLY A 17 -10.41 2.26 6.87
N GLU A 18 -11.66 2.26 6.45
CA GLU A 18 -12.15 1.34 5.42
C GLU A 18 -11.59 1.61 4.02
N ARG A 19 -10.93 2.73 3.83
CA ARG A 19 -10.30 3.05 2.55
C ARG A 19 -8.95 2.36 2.35
N VAL A 20 -8.38 1.79 3.40
CA VAL A 20 -7.10 1.09 3.34
C VAL A 20 -7.32 -0.31 2.76
N PRO A 21 -6.71 -0.63 1.60
CA PRO A 21 -6.83 -1.97 1.04
C PRO A 21 -6.02 -2.96 1.88
N LYS A 22 -6.68 -3.99 2.38
CA LYS A 22 -6.00 -5.03 3.15
C LYS A 22 -6.76 -6.35 3.09
N VAL A 23 -6.03 -7.44 3.11
CA VAL A 23 -6.57 -8.79 3.23
C VAL A 23 -5.74 -9.54 4.26
N PRO A 24 -6.33 -10.56 4.93
CA PRO A 24 -5.55 -11.38 5.86
C PRO A 24 -4.56 -12.27 5.13
N VAL A 25 -3.54 -12.73 5.85
CA VAL A 25 -2.46 -13.54 5.28
C VAL A 25 -2.96 -14.88 4.72
N ASP A 26 -4.09 -15.37 5.18
CA ASP A 26 -4.68 -16.62 4.68
C ASP A 26 -5.68 -16.41 3.52
N ALA A 27 -5.76 -15.21 2.99
CA ALA A 27 -6.63 -14.91 1.85
C ALA A 27 -6.12 -15.58 0.57
N SER A 28 -7.04 -15.79 -0.37
CA SER A 28 -6.69 -16.22 -1.72
C SER A 28 -6.24 -15.03 -2.56
N LEU A 29 -5.58 -15.31 -3.67
CA LEU A 29 -5.26 -14.27 -4.65
C LEU A 29 -6.53 -13.58 -5.15
N LEU A 30 -7.61 -14.34 -5.42
CA LEU A 30 -8.85 -13.76 -5.91
C LEU A 30 -9.47 -12.79 -4.90
N GLN A 31 -9.40 -13.12 -3.61
CA GLN A 31 -9.85 -12.20 -2.56
C GLN A 31 -9.03 -10.91 -2.55
N ALA A 32 -7.72 -11.02 -2.76
CA ALA A 32 -6.86 -9.85 -2.86
C ALA A 32 -7.22 -8.97 -4.06
N LEU A 33 -7.48 -9.58 -5.21
CA LEU A 33 -7.87 -8.84 -6.42
C LEU A 33 -9.20 -8.13 -6.23
N GLU A 34 -10.16 -8.79 -5.56
CA GLU A 34 -11.44 -8.18 -5.22
C GLU A 34 -11.25 -6.96 -4.33
N GLU A 35 -10.40 -7.05 -3.32
CA GLU A 35 -10.09 -5.92 -2.44
C GLU A 35 -9.42 -4.77 -3.20
N MET A 36 -8.48 -5.08 -4.08
CA MET A 36 -7.81 -4.08 -4.91
C MET A 36 -8.79 -3.33 -5.79
N THR A 37 -9.73 -4.05 -6.41
CA THR A 37 -10.77 -3.45 -7.24
C THR A 37 -11.67 -2.55 -6.40
N LYS A 38 -12.10 -3.03 -5.24
CA LYS A 38 -13.00 -2.29 -4.35
C LYS A 38 -12.38 -0.99 -3.86
N LYS A 39 -11.11 -1.02 -3.47
CA LYS A 39 -10.44 0.15 -2.89
C LYS A 39 -9.79 1.06 -3.94
N GLY A 40 -9.54 0.55 -5.14
CA GLY A 40 -9.08 1.37 -6.26
C GLY A 40 -7.70 1.98 -6.14
N MET A 41 -6.77 1.29 -5.45
CA MET A 41 -5.40 1.79 -5.29
C MET A 41 -4.36 1.05 -6.14
N GLY A 42 -4.78 -0.02 -6.84
CA GLY A 42 -3.83 -0.83 -7.59
C GLY A 42 -2.90 -1.66 -6.71
N MET A 43 -3.25 -1.82 -5.44
CA MET A 43 -2.47 -2.61 -4.48
C MET A 43 -3.34 -3.01 -3.31
N THR A 44 -2.90 -4.01 -2.55
CA THR A 44 -3.45 -4.33 -1.24
C THR A 44 -2.34 -4.73 -0.28
N ALA A 45 -2.50 -4.35 0.98
CA ALA A 45 -1.67 -4.88 2.05
C ALA A 45 -2.14 -6.30 2.38
N VAL A 46 -1.22 -7.11 2.88
CA VAL A 46 -1.51 -8.42 3.45
C VAL A 46 -1.10 -8.35 4.92
N VAL A 47 -2.05 -8.59 5.83
CA VAL A 47 -1.82 -8.38 7.26
C VAL A 47 -1.96 -9.69 8.04
N ASP A 48 -1.25 -9.77 9.17
CA ASP A 48 -1.40 -10.87 10.11
C ASP A 48 -2.57 -10.62 11.07
N ALA A 49 -2.75 -11.51 12.06
CA ALA A 49 -3.83 -11.42 13.02
C ALA A 49 -3.77 -10.16 13.89
N ASP A 50 -2.60 -9.55 14.01
CA ASP A 50 -2.39 -8.34 14.81
C ASP A 50 -2.44 -7.06 13.95
N GLU A 51 -2.94 -7.15 12.73
CA GLU A 51 -3.03 -6.02 11.78
C GLU A 51 -1.67 -5.46 11.37
N ARG A 52 -0.62 -6.28 11.48
CA ARG A 52 0.71 -5.88 11.01
C ARG A 52 0.90 -6.33 9.57
N PRO A 53 1.36 -5.46 8.67
CA PRO A 53 1.57 -5.86 7.28
C PRO A 53 2.75 -6.83 7.17
N VAL A 54 2.50 -7.96 6.54
CA VAL A 54 3.50 -8.99 6.25
C VAL A 54 3.86 -9.03 4.78
N GLY A 55 3.07 -8.35 3.95
CA GLY A 55 3.31 -8.29 2.52
C GLY A 55 2.45 -7.26 1.84
N VAL A 56 2.70 -7.09 0.56
CA VAL A 56 1.92 -6.21 -0.32
C VAL A 56 1.82 -6.89 -1.69
N PHE A 57 0.70 -6.67 -2.36
CA PHE A 57 0.49 -7.18 -3.71
C PHE A 57 -0.02 -6.04 -4.59
N THR A 58 0.56 -5.89 -5.78
CA THR A 58 0.27 -4.77 -6.68
C THR A 58 -0.18 -5.26 -8.04
N ASP A 59 -0.73 -4.34 -8.84
CA ASP A 59 -1.07 -4.61 -10.24
C ASP A 59 0.15 -5.08 -11.04
N GLY A 60 1.33 -4.54 -10.73
CA GLY A 60 2.56 -4.97 -11.37
C GLY A 60 2.90 -6.43 -11.07
N ASP A 61 2.66 -6.85 -9.82
CA ASP A 61 2.86 -8.25 -9.44
C ASP A 61 1.91 -9.16 -10.20
N LEU A 62 0.66 -8.75 -10.35
CA LEU A 62 -0.34 -9.51 -11.10
C LEU A 62 0.09 -9.67 -12.56
N ARG A 63 0.53 -8.58 -13.20
CA ARG A 63 0.98 -8.65 -14.59
C ARG A 63 2.13 -9.63 -14.78
N ARG A 64 3.08 -9.63 -13.85
CA ARG A 64 4.22 -10.57 -13.89
C ARG A 64 3.78 -12.02 -13.74
N MET A 65 2.68 -12.26 -13.02
CA MET A 65 2.14 -13.61 -12.84
C MET A 65 1.53 -14.19 -14.12
N PHE A 66 1.00 -13.36 -15.01
CA PHE A 66 0.36 -13.83 -16.25
C PHE A 66 1.28 -14.69 -17.10
N GLU A 67 2.58 -14.49 -16.99
CA GLU A 67 3.57 -15.26 -17.74
C GLU A 67 3.88 -16.63 -17.10
N ARG A 68 3.55 -16.81 -15.81
CA ARG A 68 4.00 -17.99 -15.04
C ARG A 68 2.89 -18.85 -14.51
N VAL A 69 1.70 -18.28 -14.33
CA VAL A 69 0.58 -18.96 -13.66
C VAL A 69 -0.60 -19.03 -14.63
N GLN A 70 -1.17 -20.24 -14.83
CA GLN A 70 -2.30 -20.45 -15.72
C GLN A 70 -3.63 -20.40 -14.99
N ASP A 71 -3.67 -20.88 -13.74
CA ASP A 71 -4.90 -20.94 -12.96
C ASP A 71 -4.72 -20.13 -11.68
N PHE A 72 -5.33 -18.94 -11.63
CA PHE A 72 -5.26 -18.04 -10.48
C PHE A 72 -6.20 -18.45 -9.35
N THR A 73 -7.15 -19.37 -9.60
CA THR A 73 -8.17 -19.73 -8.61
C THR A 73 -7.62 -20.51 -7.43
N GLN A 74 -6.45 -21.14 -7.59
CA GLN A 74 -5.83 -21.97 -6.56
C GLN A 74 -4.65 -21.32 -5.87
N VAL A 75 -4.42 -20.04 -6.12
CA VAL A 75 -3.24 -19.33 -5.60
C VAL A 75 -3.57 -18.64 -4.28
N ALA A 76 -2.75 -18.88 -3.25
CA ALA A 76 -2.83 -18.17 -1.98
C ALA A 76 -2.04 -16.86 -2.09
N ILE A 77 -2.56 -15.79 -1.46
CA ILE A 77 -1.90 -14.48 -1.55
C ILE A 77 -0.48 -14.51 -0.96
N ARG A 78 -0.28 -15.26 0.13
CA ARG A 78 1.04 -15.35 0.77
C ARG A 78 2.12 -15.95 -0.11
N ASP A 79 1.72 -16.72 -1.14
CA ASP A 79 2.69 -17.37 -2.04
C ASP A 79 3.15 -16.43 -3.15
N VAL A 80 2.46 -15.32 -3.38
CA VAL A 80 2.74 -14.40 -4.48
C VAL A 80 2.95 -12.95 -4.03
N MET A 81 2.65 -12.64 -2.79
CA MET A 81 2.87 -11.31 -2.25
C MET A 81 4.34 -10.96 -2.18
N HIS A 82 4.63 -9.67 -2.21
CA HIS A 82 5.96 -9.16 -1.95
C HIS A 82 6.11 -9.01 -0.43
N ALA A 83 7.01 -9.81 0.17
CA ALA A 83 7.23 -9.77 1.62
C ALA A 83 8.00 -8.51 2.02
N GLN A 84 7.92 -8.12 3.29
CA GLN A 84 8.60 -6.96 3.85
C GLN A 84 8.26 -5.68 3.07
N PRO A 85 6.97 -5.30 3.06
CA PRO A 85 6.53 -4.13 2.31
C PRO A 85 7.16 -2.84 2.87
N ARG A 86 7.46 -1.91 1.98
CA ARG A 86 7.98 -0.61 2.36
C ARG A 86 6.88 0.22 3.02
N SER A 87 7.21 0.86 4.13
CA SER A 87 6.24 1.64 4.89
C SER A 87 6.86 2.94 5.40
N ILE A 88 6.00 3.82 5.89
CA ILE A 88 6.39 5.10 6.48
C ILE A 88 5.50 5.37 7.69
N ALA A 89 6.02 6.09 8.67
CA ALA A 89 5.25 6.48 9.85
C ALA A 89 4.31 7.63 9.53
N PRO A 90 3.13 7.67 10.18
CA PRO A 90 2.14 8.73 9.89
C PRO A 90 2.62 10.14 10.29
N GLU A 91 3.54 10.24 11.23
CA GLU A 91 4.08 11.52 11.70
C GLU A 91 5.12 12.12 10.74
N ARG A 92 5.64 11.33 9.79
CA ARG A 92 6.63 11.82 8.84
C ARG A 92 6.00 12.83 7.90
N LEU A 93 6.83 13.67 7.32
CA LEU A 93 6.37 14.65 6.34
C LEU A 93 6.01 13.96 5.02
N ALA A 94 4.97 14.48 4.36
CA ALA A 94 4.53 13.93 3.08
C ALA A 94 5.63 14.05 2.01
N VAL A 95 6.46 15.10 2.08
CA VAL A 95 7.59 15.26 1.15
C VAL A 95 8.61 14.13 1.32
N ASP A 96 8.75 13.57 2.53
CA ASP A 96 9.62 12.41 2.75
C ASP A 96 9.08 11.17 2.02
N ALA A 97 7.75 11.00 2.02
CA ALA A 97 7.13 9.90 1.28
C ALA A 97 7.38 10.02 -0.22
N VAL A 98 7.27 11.25 -0.75
CA VAL A 98 7.57 11.51 -2.17
C VAL A 98 9.01 11.11 -2.49
N ALA A 99 9.96 11.48 -1.64
CA ALA A 99 11.36 11.15 -1.84
C ALA A 99 11.60 9.63 -1.88
N VAL A 100 10.93 8.88 -0.99
CA VAL A 100 11.03 7.42 -0.96
C VAL A 100 10.43 6.83 -2.23
N MET A 101 9.26 7.31 -2.66
CA MET A 101 8.62 6.83 -3.88
C MET A 101 9.50 7.05 -5.10
N GLU A 102 10.15 8.20 -5.19
CA GLU A 102 11.07 8.50 -6.29
C GLU A 102 12.31 7.62 -6.25
N GLN A 103 12.89 7.45 -5.07
CA GLN A 103 14.10 6.65 -4.90
C GLN A 103 13.90 5.20 -5.32
N PHE A 104 12.76 4.62 -4.95
CA PHE A 104 12.49 3.19 -5.18
C PHE A 104 11.53 2.94 -6.34
N ARG A 105 11.13 4.01 -7.05
CA ARG A 105 10.24 3.93 -8.23
C ARG A 105 8.94 3.19 -7.93
N ILE A 106 8.33 3.55 -6.80
CA ILE A 106 7.04 3.00 -6.37
C ILE A 106 6.01 4.11 -6.33
N ASN A 107 4.74 3.76 -6.50
CA ASN A 107 3.62 4.70 -6.53
C ASN A 107 2.72 4.59 -5.30
N GLN A 108 2.96 3.62 -4.44
CA GLN A 108 2.16 3.37 -3.24
C GLN A 108 3.08 3.03 -2.07
N MET A 109 2.62 3.36 -0.87
CA MET A 109 3.30 2.99 0.37
C MET A 109 2.26 2.66 1.43
N LEU A 110 2.62 1.75 2.32
CA LEU A 110 1.84 1.50 3.52
C LEU A 110 2.27 2.48 4.61
N VAL A 111 1.33 2.84 5.48
CA VAL A 111 1.59 3.68 6.64
C VAL A 111 1.38 2.84 7.88
N VAL A 112 2.40 2.73 8.72
CA VAL A 112 2.37 1.92 9.94
C VAL A 112 2.72 2.77 11.14
N ASP A 113 2.10 2.46 12.27
CA ASP A 113 2.35 3.18 13.52
C ASP A 113 3.58 2.62 14.25
N ALA A 114 3.85 3.15 15.46
CA ALA A 114 4.99 2.74 16.27
C ALA A 114 4.94 1.27 16.70
N ASP A 115 3.74 0.68 16.74
CA ASP A 115 3.55 -0.74 17.08
C ASP A 115 3.63 -1.64 15.85
N GLY A 116 3.89 -1.06 14.68
CA GLY A 116 3.98 -1.80 13.43
C GLY A 116 2.62 -2.12 12.80
N LYS A 117 1.54 -1.53 13.31
CA LYS A 117 0.20 -1.78 12.79
C LYS A 117 -0.11 -0.92 11.59
N LEU A 118 -0.85 -1.48 10.64
CA LEU A 118 -1.28 -0.77 9.45
C LEU A 118 -2.34 0.28 9.83
N VAL A 119 -2.04 1.55 9.58
CA VAL A 119 -2.95 2.65 9.88
C VAL A 119 -3.36 3.46 8.66
N GLY A 120 -2.69 3.25 7.53
CA GLY A 120 -3.02 4.00 6.33
C GLY A 120 -2.33 3.46 5.10
N ALA A 121 -2.64 4.09 3.97
CA ALA A 121 -2.00 3.82 2.69
C ALA A 121 -1.91 5.12 1.90
N LEU A 122 -0.81 5.26 1.15
CA LEU A 122 -0.55 6.43 0.31
C LEU A 122 -0.44 6.00 -1.14
N HIS A 123 -1.08 6.75 -2.02
CA HIS A 123 -0.85 6.65 -3.46
C HIS A 123 -0.29 7.98 -3.96
N ILE A 124 0.55 7.93 -4.99
CA ILE A 124 1.14 9.14 -5.56
C ILE A 124 0.07 10.16 -5.96
N HIS A 125 -1.10 9.72 -6.40
CA HIS A 125 -2.21 10.62 -6.74
C HIS A 125 -2.73 11.40 -5.54
N ASP A 126 -2.73 10.79 -4.35
CA ASP A 126 -3.15 11.48 -3.12
C ASP A 126 -2.23 12.67 -2.83
N LEU A 127 -0.93 12.47 -3.07
CA LEU A 127 0.07 13.53 -2.88
C LEU A 127 -0.05 14.62 -3.92
N THR A 128 -0.36 14.26 -5.16
CA THR A 128 -0.59 15.21 -6.24
C THR A 128 -1.83 16.06 -5.95
N GLN A 129 -2.93 15.43 -5.56
CA GLN A 129 -4.18 16.16 -5.24
C GLN A 129 -4.03 17.07 -4.03
N ALA A 130 -3.24 16.67 -3.05
CA ALA A 130 -2.93 17.49 -1.87
C ALA A 130 -1.90 18.57 -2.18
N LYS A 131 -1.40 18.63 -3.41
CA LYS A 131 -0.43 19.63 -3.88
C LYS A 131 0.89 19.55 -3.11
N VAL A 132 1.27 18.35 -2.67
CA VAL A 132 2.59 18.10 -2.10
C VAL A 132 3.65 18.03 -3.20
N ILE A 133 3.24 17.58 -4.36
CA ILE A 133 4.07 17.56 -5.57
C ILE A 133 3.38 18.22 -6.75
#